data_fb97ca86f292711b3bb1513278966053
#
_entry.id   fb97ca86f292711b3bb1513278966053
#
_cell.length_a   1.000
_cell.length_b   1.000
_cell.length_c   1.000
_cell.angle_alpha   90.00
_cell.angle_beta   90.00
_cell.angle_gamma   90.00
#
_symmetry.space_group_name_H-M   'P 1'
#
loop_
_entity.id
_entity.type
_entity.pdbx_description
1 polymer ?
#
loop_
_entity_poly.entity_id
_entity_poly.type
_entity_poly.pdbx_seq_one_letter_code
_entity_poly.pdbx_strand_id
1 'polypeptide(L)'
;MKKNPIFVHKFALMRQMIALFAATLLLGGCWSARERQIIADGDGLMRVLQVTEPYDSVVLRAVSIEFQASMLNSATYRRLCERMLLTVQDPEHEGVGIAAPQVGINRRLVAVQRFDKEGEPFEFYPNLRILTARGDSVAGPEGCLSVPGLRGIVRRSRDIDVRYLNPATLRDTTERVTGFTAVIFQHEADHLAGTFYTDKADSLFTE
;
A
#
# COMPACT_ATOMS: atom_id res chain seq x y z
N MET A 1 -4.93 8.78 56.58
CA MET A 1 -5.07 9.48 55.29
C MET A 1 -5.74 8.56 54.31
N LYS A 2 -7.03 8.78 53.98
CA LYS A 2 -7.78 7.95 52.99
C LYS A 2 -7.38 8.43 51.60
N LYS A 3 -6.81 7.55 50.78
CA LYS A 3 -6.48 7.85 49.39
C LYS A 3 -7.78 8.06 48.60
N ASN A 4 -7.87 9.17 47.90
CA ASN A 4 -9.04 9.60 47.12
C ASN A 4 -9.29 8.61 45.97
N PRO A 5 -10.45 7.89 45.89
CA PRO A 5 -10.70 6.84 44.92
C PRO A 5 -10.70 7.33 43.47
N ILE A 6 -10.96 8.60 43.24
CA ILE A 6 -10.95 9.22 41.89
C ILE A 6 -9.53 9.27 41.31
N PHE A 7 -8.51 9.42 42.15
CA PHE A 7 -7.11 9.48 41.71
C PHE A 7 -6.58 8.10 41.32
N VAL A 8 -7.00 7.05 41.99
CA VAL A 8 -6.61 5.66 41.68
C VAL A 8 -7.21 5.20 40.36
N HIS A 9 -8.46 5.61 40.08
CA HIS A 9 -9.13 5.22 38.83
C HIS A 9 -8.51 5.90 37.60
N LYS A 10 -8.12 7.16 37.69
CA LYS A 10 -7.41 7.87 36.58
C LYS A 10 -6.04 7.27 36.27
N PHE A 11 -5.29 6.84 37.29
CA PHE A 11 -4.00 6.17 37.09
C PHE A 11 -4.16 4.78 36.47
N ALA A 12 -5.21 4.03 36.80
CA ALA A 12 -5.49 2.73 36.20
C ALA A 12 -5.90 2.86 34.72
N LEU A 13 -6.76 3.82 34.38
CA LEU A 13 -7.12 4.11 32.98
C LEU A 13 -5.92 4.58 32.15
N MET A 14 -5.07 5.45 32.69
CA MET A 14 -3.87 5.93 32.02
C MET A 14 -2.87 4.79 31.77
N ARG A 15 -2.69 3.86 32.72
CA ARG A 15 -1.85 2.66 32.54
C ARG A 15 -2.44 1.71 31.50
N GLN A 16 -3.77 1.55 31.43
CA GLN A 16 -4.43 0.76 30.39
C GLN A 16 -4.31 1.40 29.00
N MET A 17 -4.45 2.72 28.89
CA MET A 17 -4.24 3.45 27.63
C MET A 17 -2.77 3.37 27.18
N ILE A 18 -1.81 3.49 28.08
CA ILE A 18 -0.37 3.35 27.76
C ILE A 18 -0.06 1.90 27.37
N ALA A 19 -0.66 0.91 28.01
CA ALA A 19 -0.50 -0.50 27.63
C ALA A 19 -1.15 -0.84 26.27
N LEU A 20 -2.32 -0.25 25.95
CA LEU A 20 -2.91 -0.37 24.61
C LEU A 20 -2.05 0.33 23.54
N PHE A 21 -1.52 1.52 23.84
CA PHE A 21 -0.65 2.24 22.90
C PHE A 21 0.70 1.54 22.69
N ALA A 22 1.27 0.94 23.76
CA ALA A 22 2.47 0.11 23.66
C ALA A 22 2.22 -1.20 22.91
N ALA A 23 1.04 -1.81 23.06
CA ALA A 23 0.67 -3.01 22.32
C ALA A 23 0.48 -2.74 20.80
N THR A 24 -0.03 -1.57 20.43
CA THR A 24 -0.13 -1.17 19.01
C THR A 24 1.24 -0.89 18.38
N LEU A 25 2.20 -0.36 19.16
CA LEU A 25 3.58 -0.16 18.69
C LEU A 25 4.36 -1.48 18.51
N LEU A 26 4.03 -2.52 19.30
CA LEU A 26 4.65 -3.85 19.18
C LEU A 26 4.08 -4.67 18.02
N LEU A 27 2.84 -4.39 17.57
CA LEU A 27 2.19 -5.11 16.45
C LEU A 27 2.70 -4.68 15.07
N GLY A 28 3.30 -3.50 14.91
CA GLY A 28 3.87 -3.03 13.65
C GLY A 28 5.11 -3.82 13.19
N GLY A 29 5.83 -4.44 14.11
CA GLY A 29 7.13 -5.08 13.87
C GLY A 29 7.10 -6.54 13.43
N CYS A 30 5.94 -7.20 13.42
CA CYS A 30 5.81 -8.60 13.06
C CYS A 30 4.67 -8.84 12.09
N TRP A 31 4.78 -9.88 11.28
CA TRP A 31 3.68 -10.38 10.49
C TRP A 31 2.59 -10.96 11.39
N SER A 32 1.34 -10.55 11.20
CA SER A 32 0.20 -11.17 11.88
C SER A 32 -0.01 -12.62 11.39
N ALA A 33 -0.74 -13.43 12.15
CA ALA A 33 -1.07 -14.81 11.75
C ALA A 33 -1.88 -14.80 10.43
N ARG A 34 -2.81 -13.84 10.27
CA ARG A 34 -3.62 -13.68 9.05
C ARG A 34 -2.76 -13.31 7.83
N GLU A 35 -1.84 -12.35 7.96
CA GLU A 35 -0.93 -11.99 6.87
C GLU A 35 -0.10 -13.19 6.44
N ARG A 36 0.50 -13.93 7.39
CA ARG A 36 1.25 -15.14 7.08
C ARG A 36 0.42 -16.19 6.37
N GLN A 37 -0.83 -16.38 6.79
CA GLN A 37 -1.75 -17.32 6.14
C GLN A 37 -2.03 -16.91 4.69
N ILE A 38 -2.42 -15.67 4.43
CA ILE A 38 -2.69 -15.14 3.08
C ILE A 38 -1.46 -15.29 2.18
N ILE A 39 -0.26 -14.95 2.70
CA ILE A 39 1.00 -15.04 1.95
C ILE A 39 1.42 -16.49 1.68
N ALA A 40 1.11 -17.42 2.57
CA ALA A 40 1.44 -18.84 2.43
C ALA A 40 0.41 -19.64 1.64
N ASP A 41 -0.80 -19.12 1.46
CA ASP A 41 -1.91 -19.82 0.80
C ASP A 41 -1.71 -19.91 -0.72
N GLY A 42 -1.22 -21.08 -1.18
CA GLY A 42 -0.89 -21.39 -2.57
C GLY A 42 0.45 -20.83 -3.06
N ASP A 43 0.87 -21.26 -4.24
CA ASP A 43 2.16 -20.93 -4.86
C ASP A 43 2.04 -19.97 -6.06
N GLY A 44 0.82 -19.69 -6.51
CA GLY A 44 0.54 -18.88 -7.68
C GLY A 44 0.02 -17.49 -7.36
N LEU A 45 -0.93 -17.06 -8.19
CA LEU A 45 -1.56 -15.75 -8.11
C LEU A 45 -2.23 -15.54 -6.74
N MET A 46 -2.22 -14.30 -6.29
CA MET A 46 -3.03 -13.89 -5.14
C MET A 46 -4.40 -13.42 -5.61
N ARG A 47 -5.43 -13.67 -4.80
CA ARG A 47 -6.75 -13.09 -5.09
C ARG A 47 -6.69 -11.58 -5.01
N VAL A 48 -7.10 -10.89 -6.06
CA VAL A 48 -7.27 -9.44 -6.06
C VAL A 48 -8.61 -9.10 -5.42
N LEU A 49 -8.56 -8.27 -4.38
CA LEU A 49 -9.75 -7.78 -3.69
C LEU A 49 -10.47 -6.75 -4.53
N GLN A 50 -11.80 -6.70 -4.46
CA GLN A 50 -12.63 -5.83 -5.28
C GLN A 50 -13.54 -4.94 -4.43
N VAL A 51 -13.72 -3.68 -4.83
CA VAL A 51 -14.55 -2.70 -4.10
C VAL A 51 -16.03 -3.08 -4.10
N THR A 52 -16.48 -3.93 -5.02
CA THR A 52 -17.86 -4.45 -5.10
C THR A 52 -18.18 -5.43 -3.99
N GLU A 53 -17.15 -6.04 -3.37
CA GLU A 53 -17.30 -6.99 -2.29
C GLU A 53 -17.22 -6.27 -0.93
N PRO A 54 -18.25 -6.31 -0.08
CA PRO A 54 -18.29 -5.53 1.16
C PRO A 54 -17.10 -5.77 2.10
N TYR A 55 -16.68 -7.05 2.26
CA TYR A 55 -15.54 -7.39 3.13
C TYR A 55 -14.20 -6.95 2.54
N ASP A 56 -14.02 -7.04 1.23
CA ASP A 56 -12.83 -6.56 0.54
C ASP A 56 -12.71 -5.04 0.65
N SER A 57 -13.83 -4.34 0.47
CA SER A 57 -13.90 -2.88 0.57
C SER A 57 -13.39 -2.37 1.93
N VAL A 58 -13.67 -3.07 3.04
CA VAL A 58 -13.14 -2.70 4.37
C VAL A 58 -11.60 -2.77 4.40
N VAL A 59 -11.01 -3.79 3.80
CA VAL A 59 -9.53 -3.93 3.72
C VAL A 59 -8.94 -2.87 2.80
N LEU A 60 -9.54 -2.71 1.62
CA LEU A 60 -9.07 -1.78 0.59
C LEU A 60 -9.16 -0.31 1.02
N ARG A 61 -10.12 0.03 1.88
CA ARG A 61 -10.31 1.40 2.43
C ARG A 61 -9.50 1.68 3.69
N ALA A 62 -8.82 0.68 4.24
CA ALA A 62 -8.00 0.87 5.42
C ALA A 62 -6.65 1.51 5.08
N VAL A 63 -6.17 2.41 5.93
CA VAL A 63 -4.83 2.99 5.79
C VAL A 63 -3.78 1.94 6.08
N SER A 64 -2.83 1.78 5.19
CA SER A 64 -1.79 0.75 5.28
C SER A 64 -0.73 1.05 6.35
N ILE A 65 -0.27 -0.01 7.02
CA ILE A 65 0.73 0.02 8.09
C ILE A 65 2.15 -0.07 7.50
N GLU A 66 3.08 0.66 8.08
CA GLU A 66 4.49 0.61 7.66
C GLU A 66 5.18 -0.70 8.04
N PHE A 67 6.18 -1.08 7.24
CA PHE A 67 7.12 -2.13 7.58
C PHE A 67 8.20 -1.61 8.54
N GLN A 68 8.61 -2.46 9.48
CA GLN A 68 9.92 -2.29 10.10
C GLN A 68 11.00 -2.86 9.17
N ALA A 69 12.17 -2.24 9.14
CA ALA A 69 13.25 -2.63 8.25
C ALA A 69 13.65 -4.12 8.36
N SER A 70 13.60 -4.68 9.57
CA SER A 70 13.89 -6.10 9.82
C SER A 70 12.94 -7.06 9.11
N MET A 71 11.70 -6.64 8.80
CA MET A 71 10.72 -7.48 8.11
C MET A 71 11.09 -7.73 6.65
N LEU A 72 11.81 -6.81 6.01
CA LEU A 72 12.19 -6.90 4.60
C LEU A 72 13.17 -8.05 4.33
N ASN A 73 13.92 -8.49 5.34
CA ASN A 73 14.83 -9.64 5.23
C ASN A 73 14.13 -11.00 5.42
N SER A 74 12.83 -11.01 5.75
CA SER A 74 12.11 -12.24 6.04
C SER A 74 11.74 -13.03 4.78
N ALA A 75 11.64 -14.36 4.90
CA ALA A 75 11.10 -15.21 3.85
C ALA A 75 9.65 -14.83 3.49
N THR A 76 8.86 -14.40 4.47
CA THR A 76 7.48 -13.93 4.28
C THR A 76 7.41 -12.71 3.37
N TYR A 77 8.33 -11.73 3.54
CA TYR A 77 8.39 -10.56 2.66
C TYR A 77 8.75 -10.95 1.22
N ARG A 78 9.79 -11.78 1.04
CA ARG A 78 10.19 -12.25 -0.30
C ARG A 78 9.05 -12.97 -1.00
N ARG A 79 8.37 -13.89 -0.29
CA ARG A 79 7.22 -14.60 -0.86
C ARG A 79 6.05 -13.67 -1.21
N LEU A 80 5.77 -12.65 -0.39
CA LEU A 80 4.77 -11.64 -0.73
C LEU A 80 5.14 -10.93 -2.03
N CYS A 81 6.38 -10.46 -2.17
CA CYS A 81 6.85 -9.81 -3.39
C CYS A 81 6.74 -10.72 -4.63
N GLU A 82 7.20 -11.98 -4.52
CA GLU A 82 7.10 -12.97 -5.60
C GLU A 82 5.65 -13.16 -6.06
N ARG A 83 4.74 -13.35 -5.13
CA ARG A 83 3.32 -13.59 -5.46
C ARG A 83 2.61 -12.32 -5.98
N MET A 84 2.91 -11.15 -5.40
CA MET A 84 2.40 -9.88 -5.94
C MET A 84 2.87 -9.66 -7.38
N LEU A 85 4.13 -9.97 -7.67
CA LEU A 85 4.69 -9.86 -9.02
C LEU A 85 3.97 -10.78 -10.00
N LEU A 86 3.80 -12.06 -9.65
CA LEU A 86 3.04 -13.01 -10.46
C LEU A 86 1.61 -12.50 -10.73
N THR A 87 0.96 -11.93 -9.70
CA THR A 87 -0.42 -11.44 -9.79
C THR A 87 -0.54 -10.25 -10.73
N VAL A 88 0.36 -9.26 -10.64
CA VAL A 88 0.29 -8.07 -11.51
C VAL A 88 0.70 -8.36 -12.94
N GLN A 89 1.57 -9.34 -13.15
CA GLN A 89 2.03 -9.76 -14.48
C GLN A 89 1.16 -10.83 -15.13
N ASP A 90 0.08 -11.27 -14.48
CA ASP A 90 -0.88 -12.19 -15.11
C ASP A 90 -1.43 -11.57 -16.40
N PRO A 91 -1.35 -12.27 -17.54
CA PRO A 91 -1.88 -11.77 -18.81
C PRO A 91 -3.37 -11.38 -18.76
N GLU A 92 -4.15 -11.94 -17.84
CA GLU A 92 -5.55 -11.55 -17.64
C GLU A 92 -5.70 -10.22 -16.86
N HIS A 93 -4.64 -9.75 -16.20
CA HIS A 93 -4.66 -8.52 -15.42
C HIS A 93 -4.06 -7.31 -16.15
N GLU A 94 -3.04 -7.52 -16.99
CA GLU A 94 -2.30 -6.46 -17.72
C GLU A 94 -1.91 -5.27 -16.82
N GLY A 95 -1.58 -5.55 -15.53
CA GLY A 95 -1.29 -4.52 -14.54
C GLY A 95 0.11 -3.93 -14.69
N VAL A 96 0.24 -2.62 -14.52
CA VAL A 96 1.52 -1.90 -14.49
C VAL A 96 1.96 -1.51 -13.06
N GLY A 97 1.08 -1.74 -12.09
CA GLY A 97 1.31 -1.55 -10.66
C GLY A 97 0.33 -2.35 -9.82
N ILE A 98 0.71 -2.63 -8.58
CA ILE A 98 -0.15 -3.28 -7.59
C ILE A 98 0.28 -2.90 -6.18
N ALA A 99 -0.68 -2.62 -5.30
CA ALA A 99 -0.46 -2.38 -3.89
C ALA A 99 -0.84 -3.59 -3.03
N ALA A 100 -0.11 -3.83 -1.95
CA ALA A 100 -0.35 -4.96 -1.05
C ALA A 100 -1.78 -5.02 -0.47
N PRO A 101 -2.47 -3.89 -0.18
CA PRO A 101 -3.90 -3.93 0.19
C PRO A 101 -4.79 -4.62 -0.84
N GLN A 102 -4.47 -4.52 -2.14
CA GLN A 102 -5.25 -5.17 -3.20
C GLN A 102 -5.19 -6.70 -3.15
N VAL A 103 -4.18 -7.25 -2.50
CA VAL A 103 -4.05 -8.70 -2.25
C VAL A 103 -4.30 -9.08 -0.78
N GLY A 104 -4.98 -8.24 -0.03
CA GLY A 104 -5.40 -8.53 1.34
C GLY A 104 -4.34 -8.29 2.42
N ILE A 105 -3.20 -7.69 2.07
CA ILE A 105 -2.10 -7.39 2.99
C ILE A 105 -2.06 -5.88 3.25
N ASN A 106 -2.60 -5.44 4.39
CA ASN A 106 -2.69 -4.01 4.71
C ASN A 106 -1.34 -3.43 5.18
N ARG A 107 -0.31 -3.55 4.32
CA ARG A 107 1.04 -3.00 4.50
C ARG A 107 1.39 -2.01 3.40
N ARG A 108 2.20 -1.00 3.74
CA ARG A 108 2.67 0.01 2.78
C ARG A 108 3.71 -0.58 1.84
N LEU A 109 3.27 -1.36 0.86
CA LEU A 109 4.08 -1.94 -0.19
C LEU A 109 3.37 -1.78 -1.53
N VAL A 110 4.12 -1.36 -2.53
CA VAL A 110 3.68 -1.37 -3.92
C VAL A 110 4.74 -2.02 -4.80
N ALA A 111 4.30 -2.63 -5.89
CA ALA A 111 5.13 -2.97 -7.03
C ALA A 111 4.75 -2.05 -8.19
N VAL A 112 5.74 -1.50 -8.89
CA VAL A 112 5.55 -0.56 -10.00
C VAL A 112 6.44 -0.96 -11.16
N GLN A 113 5.89 -1.02 -12.38
CA GLN A 113 6.67 -1.17 -13.59
C GLN A 113 7.35 0.17 -13.93
N ARG A 114 8.68 0.12 -14.06
CA ARG A 114 9.53 1.30 -14.23
C ARG A 114 9.77 1.59 -15.71
N PHE A 115 8.76 2.16 -16.39
CA PHE A 115 8.88 2.59 -17.80
C PHE A 115 9.95 3.68 -18.04
N ASP A 116 10.44 4.29 -16.98
CA ASP A 116 11.51 5.27 -16.97
C ASP A 116 12.90 4.66 -16.81
N LYS A 117 13.00 3.32 -16.73
CA LYS A 117 14.27 2.56 -16.63
C LYS A 117 14.42 1.61 -17.82
N GLU A 118 15.67 1.31 -18.16
CA GLU A 118 15.99 0.31 -19.19
C GLU A 118 15.41 -1.06 -18.81
N GLY A 119 14.76 -1.74 -19.76
CA GLY A 119 14.12 -3.04 -19.56
C GLY A 119 12.80 -2.99 -18.79
N GLU A 120 12.34 -1.81 -18.41
CA GLU A 120 11.03 -1.58 -17.76
C GLU A 120 10.72 -2.54 -16.60
N PRO A 121 11.66 -2.75 -15.64
CA PRO A 121 11.52 -3.74 -14.60
C PRO A 121 10.40 -3.38 -13.63
N PHE A 122 9.78 -4.40 -13.01
CA PHE A 122 8.99 -4.20 -11.80
C PHE A 122 9.92 -4.06 -10.58
N GLU A 123 9.68 -3.02 -9.79
CA GLU A 123 10.41 -2.77 -8.55
C GLU A 123 9.45 -2.62 -7.37
N PHE A 124 9.90 -2.99 -6.16
CA PHE A 124 9.11 -2.95 -4.93
C PHE A 124 9.50 -1.79 -4.04
N TYR A 125 8.49 -1.07 -3.53
CA TYR A 125 8.65 0.15 -2.75
C TYR A 125 7.94 0.04 -1.39
N PRO A 126 8.60 -0.58 -0.37
CA PRO A 126 8.07 -0.60 0.99
C PRO A 126 8.04 0.81 1.59
N ASN A 127 7.02 1.11 2.36
CA ASN A 127 6.81 2.40 3.02
C ASN A 127 6.76 3.59 2.06
N LEU A 128 6.28 3.36 0.82
CA LEU A 128 6.16 4.40 -0.20
C LEU A 128 5.40 5.62 0.31
N ARG A 129 5.93 6.80 0.05
CA ARG A 129 5.28 8.11 0.23
C ARG A 129 5.60 9.02 -0.94
N ILE A 130 4.61 9.73 -1.43
CA ILE A 130 4.81 10.86 -2.33
C ILE A 130 5.18 12.06 -1.46
N LEU A 131 6.35 12.65 -1.68
CA LEU A 131 6.82 13.82 -0.93
C LEU A 131 6.41 15.12 -1.60
N THR A 132 6.57 15.18 -2.93
CA THR A 132 6.36 16.39 -3.72
C THR A 132 5.74 15.98 -5.06
N ALA A 133 4.79 16.76 -5.55
CA ALA A 133 4.31 16.72 -6.92
C ALA A 133 4.60 18.09 -7.57
N ARG A 134 5.25 18.10 -8.73
CA ARG A 134 5.69 19.31 -9.42
C ARG A 134 4.94 19.53 -10.72
N GLY A 135 4.90 20.79 -11.14
CA GLY A 135 4.25 21.19 -12.38
C GLY A 135 2.75 21.03 -12.36
N ASP A 136 2.13 21.23 -13.51
CA ASP A 136 0.70 21.07 -13.68
C ASP A 136 0.33 19.59 -13.72
N SER A 137 -0.81 19.25 -13.14
CA SER A 137 -1.39 17.90 -13.26
C SER A 137 -2.01 17.71 -14.64
N VAL A 138 -1.73 16.57 -15.26
CA VAL A 138 -2.23 16.19 -16.59
C VAL A 138 -3.35 15.18 -16.42
N ALA A 139 -4.48 15.42 -17.06
CA ALA A 139 -5.60 14.48 -17.10
C ALA A 139 -5.23 13.25 -17.94
N GLY A 140 -5.60 12.07 -17.47
CA GLY A 140 -5.40 10.83 -18.19
C GLY A 140 -6.34 9.72 -17.71
N PRO A 141 -6.56 8.69 -18.53
CA PRO A 141 -7.42 7.57 -18.16
C PRO A 141 -6.69 6.67 -17.13
N GLU A 142 -7.43 6.25 -16.10
CA GLU A 142 -7.01 5.25 -15.14
C GLU A 142 -8.05 4.13 -15.04
N GLY A 143 -7.58 2.91 -14.79
CA GLY A 143 -8.35 1.75 -14.38
C GLY A 143 -7.66 1.09 -13.20
N CYS A 144 -8.30 0.12 -12.57
CA CYS A 144 -7.77 -0.56 -11.40
C CYS A 144 -8.28 -1.99 -11.31
N LEU A 145 -7.40 -2.95 -11.01
CA LEU A 145 -7.76 -4.36 -10.81
C LEU A 145 -8.81 -4.55 -9.70
N SER A 146 -8.82 -3.64 -8.71
CA SER A 146 -9.80 -3.67 -7.62
C SER A 146 -11.12 -2.97 -7.96
N VAL A 147 -11.25 -2.36 -9.14
CA VAL A 147 -12.45 -1.64 -9.61
C VAL A 147 -12.78 -2.11 -11.04
N PRO A 148 -13.29 -3.35 -11.20
CA PRO A 148 -13.49 -3.94 -12.51
C PRO A 148 -14.56 -3.20 -13.31
N GLY A 149 -14.39 -3.16 -14.66
CA GLY A 149 -15.36 -2.64 -15.62
C GLY A 149 -15.58 -1.13 -15.58
N LEU A 150 -14.74 -0.39 -14.84
CA LEU A 150 -14.85 1.07 -14.72
C LEU A 150 -13.51 1.73 -15.01
N ARG A 151 -13.55 2.84 -15.76
CA ARG A 151 -12.42 3.72 -16.01
C ARG A 151 -12.75 5.15 -15.57
N GLY A 152 -11.70 5.95 -15.33
CA GLY A 152 -11.90 7.36 -14.98
C GLY A 152 -10.82 8.26 -15.53
N ILE A 153 -11.15 9.53 -15.76
CA ILE A 153 -10.16 10.56 -16.09
C ILE A 153 -9.68 11.19 -14.78
N VAL A 154 -8.39 11.02 -14.49
CA VAL A 154 -7.76 11.53 -13.26
C VAL A 154 -6.63 12.47 -13.58
N ARG A 155 -6.46 13.51 -12.76
CA ARG A 155 -5.35 14.44 -12.90
C ARG A 155 -4.18 14.02 -12.00
N ARG A 156 -3.01 13.79 -12.64
CA ARG A 156 -1.77 13.41 -11.94
C ARG A 156 -0.61 14.28 -12.36
N SER A 157 0.31 14.54 -11.42
CA SER A 157 1.60 15.14 -11.77
C SER A 157 2.44 14.13 -12.55
N ARG A 158 3.22 14.63 -13.52
CA ARG A 158 4.20 13.83 -14.27
C ARG A 158 5.62 13.96 -13.71
N ASP A 159 5.78 14.59 -12.55
CA ASP A 159 7.07 14.84 -11.90
C ASP A 159 6.88 14.84 -10.38
N ILE A 160 7.40 13.81 -9.71
CA ILE A 160 7.22 13.59 -8.28
C ILE A 160 8.54 13.23 -7.61
N ASP A 161 8.67 13.54 -6.32
CA ASP A 161 9.64 12.88 -5.45
C ASP A 161 8.92 11.83 -4.60
N VAL A 162 9.49 10.65 -4.57
CA VAL A 162 9.02 9.54 -3.73
C VAL A 162 10.05 9.24 -2.64
N ARG A 163 9.57 8.84 -1.47
CA ARG A 163 10.39 8.26 -0.41
C ARG A 163 9.90 6.85 -0.12
N TYR A 164 10.84 5.95 0.10
CA TYR A 164 10.57 4.56 0.44
C TYR A 164 11.71 3.95 1.26
N LEU A 165 11.45 2.86 1.94
CA LEU A 165 12.47 2.07 2.60
C LEU A 165 13.14 1.15 1.57
N ASN A 166 14.40 1.42 1.22
CA ASN A 166 15.12 0.65 0.21
C ASN A 166 15.37 -0.79 0.70
N PRO A 167 14.89 -1.83 -0.03
CA PRO A 167 15.02 -3.21 0.42
C PRO A 167 16.45 -3.73 0.52
N ALA A 168 17.36 -3.19 -0.29
CA ALA A 168 18.75 -3.63 -0.31
C ALA A 168 19.59 -3.00 0.81
N THR A 169 19.33 -1.71 1.12
CA THR A 169 20.13 -0.97 2.10
C THR A 169 19.44 -0.85 3.47
N LEU A 170 18.15 -1.15 3.54
CA LEU A 170 17.28 -0.98 4.71
C LEU A 170 17.26 0.48 5.23
N ARG A 171 17.45 1.44 4.34
CA ARG A 171 17.45 2.89 4.66
C ARG A 171 16.40 3.62 3.84
N ASP A 172 15.90 4.70 4.40
CA ASP A 172 15.05 5.62 3.65
C ASP A 172 15.82 6.17 2.45
N THR A 173 15.18 6.09 1.29
CA THR A 173 15.71 6.56 0.01
C THR A 173 14.69 7.49 -0.62
N THR A 174 15.16 8.58 -1.19
CA THR A 174 14.33 9.51 -1.98
C THR A 174 14.77 9.45 -3.43
N GLU A 175 13.80 9.39 -4.34
CA GLU A 175 14.01 9.32 -5.78
C GLU A 175 13.04 10.25 -6.49
N ARG A 176 13.51 10.94 -7.55
CA ARG A 176 12.64 11.69 -8.46
C ARG A 176 12.18 10.76 -9.57
N VAL A 177 10.87 10.74 -9.83
CA VAL A 177 10.22 9.90 -10.84
C VAL A 177 9.41 10.80 -11.76
N THR A 178 9.50 10.56 -13.07
CA THR A 178 8.83 11.37 -14.08
C THR A 178 7.99 10.56 -15.06
N GLY A 179 7.17 11.24 -15.86
CA GLY A 179 6.41 10.62 -16.94
C GLY A 179 5.24 9.75 -16.45
N PHE A 180 4.99 8.66 -17.18
CA PHE A 180 3.90 7.74 -16.87
C PHE A 180 4.16 6.98 -15.57
N THR A 181 5.41 6.62 -15.29
CA THR A 181 5.79 5.97 -14.03
C THR A 181 5.38 6.80 -12.81
N ALA A 182 5.48 8.14 -12.88
CA ALA A 182 5.01 9.02 -11.80
C ALA A 182 3.49 8.91 -11.57
N VAL A 183 2.70 8.68 -12.61
CA VAL A 183 1.25 8.44 -12.51
C VAL A 183 0.98 7.15 -11.76
N ILE A 184 1.67 6.06 -12.13
CA ILE A 184 1.53 4.75 -11.49
C ILE A 184 1.84 4.86 -9.99
N PHE A 185 2.96 5.49 -9.62
CA PHE A 185 3.31 5.69 -8.21
C PHE A 185 2.22 6.42 -7.41
N GLN A 186 1.58 7.43 -8.00
CA GLN A 186 0.49 8.16 -7.33
C GLN A 186 -0.76 7.30 -7.19
N HIS A 187 -1.09 6.49 -8.20
CA HIS A 187 -2.19 5.53 -8.14
C HIS A 187 -1.98 4.50 -7.02
N GLU A 188 -0.80 3.90 -6.99
CA GLU A 188 -0.47 2.89 -5.96
C GLU A 188 -0.37 3.50 -4.55
N ALA A 189 0.12 4.74 -4.43
CA ALA A 189 0.16 5.45 -3.15
C ALA A 189 -1.24 5.76 -2.61
N ASP A 190 -2.23 5.98 -3.49
CA ASP A 190 -3.62 6.15 -3.09
C ASP A 190 -4.17 4.89 -2.43
N HIS A 191 -3.90 3.70 -2.98
CA HIS A 191 -4.28 2.44 -2.35
C HIS A 191 -3.73 2.30 -0.93
N LEU A 192 -2.49 2.77 -0.68
CA LEU A 192 -1.90 2.77 0.65
C LEU A 192 -2.59 3.73 1.64
N ALA A 193 -3.33 4.69 1.13
CA ALA A 193 -4.14 5.63 1.92
C ALA A 193 -5.63 5.23 1.98
N GLY A 194 -6.01 4.07 1.41
CA GLY A 194 -7.41 3.63 1.31
C GLY A 194 -8.25 4.45 0.34
N THR A 195 -7.60 5.11 -0.63
CA THR A 195 -8.23 5.95 -1.64
C THR A 195 -8.15 5.25 -3.00
N PHE A 196 -9.12 5.49 -3.87
CA PHE A 196 -9.15 4.99 -5.24
C PHE A 196 -9.12 6.12 -6.25
N TYR A 197 -8.74 5.78 -7.48
CA TYR A 197 -8.82 6.73 -8.58
C TYR A 197 -10.25 7.27 -8.78
N THR A 198 -11.28 6.45 -8.49
CA THR A 198 -12.69 6.85 -8.56
C THR A 198 -13.07 7.97 -7.60
N ASP A 199 -12.34 8.12 -6.49
CA ASP A 199 -12.54 9.20 -5.52
C ASP A 199 -11.98 10.54 -6.01
N LYS A 200 -11.16 10.51 -7.07
CA LYS A 200 -10.41 11.65 -7.63
C LYS A 200 -10.74 11.95 -9.09
N ALA A 201 -11.49 11.06 -9.74
CA ALA A 201 -11.78 11.17 -11.16
C ALA A 201 -12.67 12.39 -11.48
N ASP A 202 -12.28 13.15 -12.52
CA ASP A 202 -13.11 14.22 -13.09
C ASP A 202 -14.36 13.63 -13.78
N SER A 203 -14.25 12.40 -14.32
CA SER A 203 -15.35 11.65 -14.94
C SER A 203 -15.09 10.15 -14.87
N LEU A 204 -16.17 9.37 -14.83
CA LEU A 204 -16.15 7.90 -14.85
C LEU A 204 -16.90 7.40 -16.06
N PHE A 205 -16.46 6.27 -16.66
CA PHE A 205 -17.09 5.59 -17.79
C PHE A 205 -16.83 4.08 -17.71
N THR A 206 -17.73 3.29 -18.28
CA THR A 206 -17.58 1.83 -18.39
C THR A 206 -16.65 1.47 -19.55
N GLU A 207 -15.93 0.37 -19.42
CA GLU A 207 -15.15 -0.24 -20.51
C GLU A 207 -16.03 -0.75 -21.63
#